data_1144a9d9c61db8df8de9c3271bff28dd
#
_entry.id   1144a9d9c61db8df8de9c3271bff28dd
#
_cell.length_a   1.000
_cell.length_b   1.000
_cell.length_c   1.000
_cell.angle_alpha   90.00
_cell.angle_beta   90.00
_cell.angle_gamma   90.00
#
_symmetry.space_group_name_H-M   'P 1'
#
loop_
_entity.id
_entity.type
_entity.pdbx_description
1 polymer ?
#
loop_
_entity_poly.entity_id
_entity_poly.type
_entity_poly.pdbx_seq_one_letter_code
_entity_poly.pdbx_strand_id
1 'polypeptide(L)'
;VAGALVLHLITQSGMYLATPGFSLGRFRDYFVHDQLGYLAIVKNFSEGQFAAVEPDTETGANTYPRMYYEAIGLVARVTGWDPIVAWNVCGMAVQLVLVGLLAAILIGLSRRWWVGLLAPVPFMLGTFSRLTVTGWYTPLESHAVIWGPFGVLHTLNGESVSLSIAAICVLSLALLWLRPARPGTRVLLTTLISLVLGGLANVQTYSFIAAIYLLAFGLAAWVILRGRHVVLAGLSVVLIPVVFLAGPTVAEAGGQLPALVFGLLPAVPGMIALIVRSRGVVLLYCFAVVLGASPQVVGTIMSLVNGDPFLAYRVASNSKLGVPFEIGIISGLALIVPLAVILAAAIWRRRPLWGAYALGAALAWILLGTNDIWGANAEPYRLYMDIFFLVAATILPVGVMVLTDLWNSGAHSVSPAPERARRPVPRWTVIVAATVCIGIATVSLTDWWVFYRSGIARGLLVTDSPRASVLTDLAQQSAKAHPGTLIMVDSCIDPRVLKVTSGVPIAYYHLGMAWPTDYDAIATIVSSRLSGAIDRDAAIAGNATQVLSDSACGDDWGNRYAADLVEQSSLPYTNDDGSTGTITLWGLE
;
A
#
# COMPACT_ATOMS: atom_id res chain seq x y z
N VAL A 1 -11.67 -3.76 23.01
CA VAL A 1 -10.59 -3.96 22.04
C VAL A 1 -10.69 -5.36 21.44
N ALA A 2 -10.66 -6.47 22.24
CA ALA A 2 -10.69 -7.84 21.71
C ALA A 2 -11.81 -8.08 20.67
N GLY A 3 -13.04 -7.62 20.94
CA GLY A 3 -14.15 -7.73 19.99
C GLY A 3 -13.90 -7.03 18.65
N ALA A 4 -13.17 -5.88 18.65
CA ALA A 4 -12.78 -5.20 17.43
C ALA A 4 -11.73 -5.98 16.62
N LEU A 5 -10.77 -6.61 17.30
CA LEU A 5 -9.77 -7.47 16.66
C LEU A 5 -10.41 -8.70 16.02
N VAL A 6 -11.32 -9.36 16.73
CA VAL A 6 -12.08 -10.50 16.20
C VAL A 6 -12.93 -10.07 14.99
N LEU A 7 -13.64 -8.94 15.09
CA LEU A 7 -14.42 -8.40 13.98
C LEU A 7 -13.53 -8.10 12.75
N HIS A 8 -12.33 -7.54 12.97
CA HIS A 8 -11.40 -7.28 11.88
C HIS A 8 -10.92 -8.59 11.23
N LEU A 9 -10.56 -9.60 12.02
CA LEU A 9 -10.19 -10.91 11.48
C LEU A 9 -11.31 -11.52 10.63
N ILE A 10 -12.57 -11.42 11.09
CA ILE A 10 -13.72 -11.90 10.33
C ILE A 10 -13.87 -11.11 9.02
N THR A 11 -13.79 -9.78 9.06
CA THR A 11 -13.98 -8.94 7.88
C THR A 11 -12.85 -9.03 6.87
N GLN A 12 -11.65 -9.38 7.28
CA GLN A 12 -10.47 -9.51 6.39
C GLN A 12 -10.20 -10.95 5.97
N SER A 13 -10.60 -11.94 6.75
CA SER A 13 -10.23 -13.33 6.52
C SER A 13 -11.38 -14.33 6.60
N GLY A 14 -12.59 -13.90 7.01
CA GLY A 14 -13.71 -14.82 7.26
C GLY A 14 -14.11 -15.67 6.06
N MET A 15 -13.98 -15.13 4.83
CA MET A 15 -14.27 -15.89 3.62
C MET A 15 -13.24 -16.96 3.33
N TYR A 16 -11.95 -16.72 3.66
CA TYR A 16 -10.92 -17.75 3.56
C TYR A 16 -11.11 -18.84 4.61
N LEU A 17 -11.45 -18.46 5.84
CA LEU A 17 -11.72 -19.44 6.91
C LEU A 17 -12.89 -20.37 6.55
N ALA A 18 -13.83 -19.90 5.73
CA ALA A 18 -14.94 -20.69 5.21
C ALA A 18 -14.60 -21.48 3.94
N THR A 19 -13.41 -21.27 3.34
CA THR A 19 -13.01 -21.96 2.12
C THR A 19 -12.42 -23.33 2.49
N PRO A 20 -12.87 -24.44 1.88
CA PRO A 20 -12.29 -25.75 2.11
C PRO A 20 -10.78 -25.76 1.80
N GLY A 21 -9.99 -26.38 2.66
CA GLY A 21 -8.54 -26.45 2.50
C GLY A 21 -7.80 -25.17 2.88
N PHE A 22 -8.46 -24.18 3.51
CA PHE A 22 -7.77 -23.01 4.01
C PHE A 22 -6.71 -23.40 5.06
N SER A 23 -5.53 -22.81 4.89
CA SER A 23 -4.47 -22.79 5.91
C SER A 23 -3.71 -21.47 5.81
N LEU A 24 -2.89 -21.16 6.82
CA LEU A 24 -2.01 -19.98 6.76
C LEU A 24 -0.92 -20.11 5.68
N GLY A 25 -0.65 -21.33 5.21
CA GLY A 25 0.25 -21.61 4.07
C GLY A 25 -0.40 -21.40 2.69
N ARG A 26 -1.68 -21.00 2.63
CA ARG A 26 -2.34 -20.66 1.37
C ARG A 26 -2.19 -19.18 1.07
N PHE A 27 -1.75 -18.88 -0.13
CA PHE A 27 -1.59 -17.51 -0.61
C PHE A 27 -2.90 -16.98 -1.19
N ARG A 28 -3.20 -15.70 -0.96
CA ARG A 28 -4.38 -15.04 -1.53
C ARG A 28 -4.20 -14.80 -3.02
N ASP A 29 -5.14 -15.30 -3.83
CA ASP A 29 -5.08 -15.20 -5.31
C ASP A 29 -5.53 -13.83 -5.86
N TYR A 30 -5.68 -12.83 -5.01
CA TYR A 30 -6.07 -11.49 -5.42
C TYR A 30 -4.84 -10.68 -5.84
N PHE A 31 -4.80 -10.23 -7.11
CA PHE A 31 -3.63 -9.57 -7.69
C PHE A 31 -2.35 -10.42 -7.60
N VAL A 32 -2.51 -11.71 -7.78
CA VAL A 32 -1.47 -12.71 -7.58
C VAL A 32 -0.20 -12.42 -8.38
N HIS A 33 -0.32 -11.85 -9.58
CA HIS A 33 0.81 -11.56 -10.46
C HIS A 33 1.84 -10.65 -9.81
N ASP A 34 1.41 -9.51 -9.25
CA ASP A 34 2.29 -8.59 -8.55
C ASP A 34 2.75 -9.17 -7.21
N GLN A 35 1.83 -9.85 -6.50
CA GLN A 35 2.11 -10.39 -5.17
C GLN A 35 3.17 -11.51 -5.22
N LEU A 36 3.20 -12.33 -6.27
CA LEU A 36 4.22 -13.39 -6.43
C LEU A 36 5.63 -12.81 -6.64
N GLY A 37 5.76 -11.70 -7.38
CA GLY A 37 7.04 -11.01 -7.48
C GLY A 37 7.56 -10.50 -6.14
N TYR A 38 6.67 -9.95 -5.29
CA TYR A 38 7.04 -9.56 -3.93
C TYR A 38 7.35 -10.78 -3.05
N LEU A 39 6.59 -11.86 -3.19
CA LEU A 39 6.83 -13.09 -2.44
C LEU A 39 8.16 -13.76 -2.84
N ALA A 40 8.61 -13.59 -4.09
CA ALA A 40 9.94 -14.02 -4.52
C ALA A 40 11.07 -13.33 -3.73
N ILE A 41 10.92 -12.02 -3.40
CA ILE A 41 11.86 -11.33 -2.50
C ILE A 41 11.86 -11.99 -1.11
N VAL A 42 10.67 -12.26 -0.56
CA VAL A 42 10.54 -12.94 0.76
C VAL A 42 11.22 -14.30 0.73
N LYS A 43 11.01 -15.08 -0.35
CA LYS A 43 11.61 -16.40 -0.54
C LYS A 43 13.12 -16.31 -0.58
N ASN A 44 13.68 -15.42 -1.41
CA ASN A 44 15.13 -15.22 -1.53
C ASN A 44 15.76 -14.89 -0.17
N PHE A 45 15.19 -13.96 0.59
CA PHE A 45 15.68 -13.60 1.92
C PHE A 45 15.56 -14.74 2.93
N SER A 46 14.50 -15.56 2.85
CA SER A 46 14.33 -16.73 3.71
C SER A 46 15.42 -17.78 3.47
N GLU A 47 15.94 -17.87 2.27
CA GLU A 47 17.02 -18.79 1.86
C GLU A 47 18.43 -18.19 2.05
N GLY A 48 18.52 -16.87 2.36
CA GLY A 48 19.79 -16.21 2.63
C GLY A 48 20.38 -15.46 1.44
N GLN A 49 19.59 -15.24 0.41
CA GLN A 49 19.94 -14.38 -0.72
C GLN A 49 19.55 -12.92 -0.36
N PHE A 50 20.54 -12.15 0.08
CA PHE A 50 20.31 -10.77 0.56
C PHE A 50 20.62 -9.69 -0.47
N ALA A 51 21.00 -10.08 -1.69
CA ALA A 51 21.35 -9.14 -2.73
C ALA A 51 20.14 -8.32 -3.19
N ALA A 52 20.40 -7.06 -3.56
CA ALA A 52 19.42 -6.14 -4.10
C ALA A 52 19.27 -6.34 -5.63
N VAL A 53 18.70 -7.48 -6.01
CA VAL A 53 18.60 -7.90 -7.42
C VAL A 53 17.15 -8.15 -7.83
N GLU A 54 16.90 -8.26 -9.12
CA GLU A 54 15.62 -8.72 -9.65
C GLU A 54 15.33 -10.13 -9.07
N PRO A 55 14.15 -10.36 -8.46
CA PRO A 55 13.97 -11.54 -7.61
C PRO A 55 13.82 -12.87 -8.34
N ASP A 56 13.38 -12.90 -9.60
CA ASP A 56 13.14 -14.14 -10.33
C ASP A 56 14.43 -14.72 -10.93
N THR A 57 15.24 -13.88 -11.59
CA THR A 57 16.54 -14.26 -12.17
C THR A 57 17.70 -14.16 -11.19
N GLU A 58 17.54 -13.42 -10.10
CA GLU A 58 18.57 -13.06 -9.12
C GLU A 58 19.73 -12.25 -9.73
N THR A 59 19.45 -11.49 -10.81
CA THR A 59 20.41 -10.62 -11.49
C THR A 59 19.87 -9.20 -11.62
N GLY A 60 20.69 -8.24 -12.09
CA GLY A 60 20.26 -6.87 -12.24
C GLY A 60 20.03 -6.13 -10.92
N ALA A 61 19.93 -4.81 -10.97
CA ALA A 61 19.72 -4.01 -9.77
C ALA A 61 18.22 -3.85 -9.45
N ASN A 62 17.86 -3.98 -8.19
CA ASN A 62 16.51 -3.76 -7.71
C ASN A 62 16.45 -2.57 -6.74
N THR A 63 15.88 -1.46 -7.17
CA THR A 63 15.68 -0.24 -6.39
C THR A 63 14.24 -0.06 -5.92
N TYR A 64 13.40 -1.07 -6.12
CA TYR A 64 12.02 -1.08 -5.63
C TYR A 64 11.99 -1.00 -4.08
N PRO A 65 11.02 -0.28 -3.46
CA PRO A 65 10.83 -0.26 -2.01
C PRO A 65 10.49 -1.66 -1.48
N ARG A 66 11.44 -2.34 -0.85
CA ARG A 66 11.32 -3.77 -0.53
C ARG A 66 11.57 -4.12 0.94
N MET A 67 11.87 -3.14 1.80
CA MET A 67 12.24 -3.39 3.20
C MET A 67 11.22 -4.26 3.96
N TYR A 68 9.92 -4.17 3.64
CA TYR A 68 8.91 -5.03 4.25
C TYR A 68 9.07 -6.49 3.86
N TYR A 69 9.30 -6.77 2.58
CA TYR A 69 9.47 -8.13 2.07
C TYR A 69 10.76 -8.76 2.59
N GLU A 70 11.83 -7.98 2.67
CA GLU A 70 13.08 -8.38 3.30
C GLU A 70 12.88 -8.74 4.78
N ALA A 71 12.12 -7.90 5.51
CA ALA A 71 11.82 -8.15 6.92
C ALA A 71 10.99 -9.43 7.11
N ILE A 72 10.00 -9.69 6.27
CA ILE A 72 9.22 -10.95 6.31
C ILE A 72 10.13 -12.14 5.99
N GLY A 73 10.99 -12.04 4.98
CA GLY A 73 11.95 -13.10 4.63
C GLY A 73 12.90 -13.42 5.78
N LEU A 74 13.39 -12.40 6.50
CA LEU A 74 14.18 -12.61 7.71
C LEU A 74 13.36 -13.28 8.84
N VAL A 75 12.08 -12.89 9.02
CA VAL A 75 11.19 -13.57 9.98
C VAL A 75 11.03 -15.04 9.60
N ALA A 76 10.72 -15.34 8.33
CA ALA A 76 10.61 -16.71 7.83
C ALA A 76 11.88 -17.51 8.11
N ARG A 77 13.06 -16.94 7.81
CA ARG A 77 14.36 -17.58 8.05
C ARG A 77 14.62 -17.89 9.52
N VAL A 78 14.37 -16.91 10.40
CA VAL A 78 14.66 -17.07 11.85
C VAL A 78 13.67 -18.03 12.53
N THR A 79 12.39 -17.98 12.11
CA THR A 79 11.35 -18.83 12.71
C THR A 79 11.24 -20.21 12.08
N GLY A 80 11.80 -20.41 10.88
CA GLY A 80 11.59 -21.61 10.06
C GLY A 80 10.18 -21.67 9.46
N TRP A 81 9.45 -20.54 9.44
CA TRP A 81 8.12 -20.50 8.82
C TRP A 81 8.24 -20.50 7.30
N ASP A 82 7.23 -21.10 6.67
CA ASP A 82 7.03 -20.92 5.23
C ASP A 82 6.86 -19.40 4.91
N PRO A 83 7.43 -18.91 3.78
CA PRO A 83 7.31 -17.52 3.37
C PRO A 83 5.87 -17.01 3.30
N ILE A 84 4.91 -17.84 2.86
CA ILE A 84 3.49 -17.49 2.77
C ILE A 84 2.88 -17.34 4.18
N VAL A 85 3.24 -18.24 5.11
CA VAL A 85 2.81 -18.14 6.52
C VAL A 85 3.34 -16.84 7.13
N ALA A 86 4.61 -16.52 6.92
CA ALA A 86 5.21 -15.29 7.43
C ALA A 86 4.51 -14.04 6.84
N TRP A 87 4.21 -14.05 5.52
CA TRP A 87 3.45 -12.99 4.86
C TRP A 87 2.07 -12.78 5.51
N ASN A 88 1.28 -13.84 5.63
CA ASN A 88 -0.07 -13.76 6.16
C ASN A 88 -0.10 -13.30 7.63
N VAL A 89 0.81 -13.83 8.45
CA VAL A 89 0.89 -13.50 9.88
C VAL A 89 1.38 -12.06 10.08
N CYS A 90 2.48 -11.66 9.44
CA CYS A 90 3.04 -10.32 9.63
C CYS A 90 2.12 -9.22 9.12
N GLY A 91 1.54 -9.39 7.92
CA GLY A 91 0.63 -8.41 7.35
C GLY A 91 -0.62 -8.23 8.21
N MET A 92 -1.23 -9.32 8.68
CA MET A 92 -2.40 -9.26 9.55
C MET A 92 -2.05 -8.68 10.93
N ALA A 93 -0.89 -9.01 11.49
CA ALA A 93 -0.46 -8.49 12.79
C ALA A 93 -0.39 -6.96 12.79
N VAL A 94 0.16 -6.34 11.73
CA VAL A 94 0.23 -4.88 11.62
C VAL A 94 -1.15 -4.25 11.54
N GLN A 95 -2.08 -4.83 10.78
CA GLN A 95 -3.47 -4.35 10.73
C GLN A 95 -4.16 -4.48 12.10
N LEU A 96 -3.95 -5.59 12.82
CA LEU A 96 -4.50 -5.78 14.17
C LEU A 96 -3.96 -4.75 15.17
N VAL A 97 -2.70 -4.35 15.08
CA VAL A 97 -2.13 -3.28 15.91
C VAL A 97 -2.85 -1.95 15.64
N LEU A 98 -3.10 -1.59 14.38
CA LEU A 98 -3.85 -0.38 14.03
C LEU A 98 -5.29 -0.44 14.57
N VAL A 99 -5.99 -1.56 14.36
CA VAL A 99 -7.36 -1.74 14.86
C VAL A 99 -7.41 -1.68 16.39
N GLY A 100 -6.44 -2.30 17.07
CA GLY A 100 -6.30 -2.24 18.53
C GLY A 100 -6.09 -0.81 19.03
N LEU A 101 -5.23 -0.04 18.37
CA LEU A 101 -4.98 1.36 18.68
C LEU A 101 -6.25 2.22 18.45
N LEU A 102 -6.90 2.08 17.30
CA LEU A 102 -8.15 2.77 16.99
C LEU A 102 -9.24 2.44 18.02
N ALA A 103 -9.45 1.15 18.33
CA ALA A 103 -10.43 0.74 19.33
C ALA A 103 -10.15 1.36 20.71
N ALA A 104 -8.89 1.37 21.14
CA ALA A 104 -8.49 1.99 22.40
C ALA A 104 -8.75 3.50 22.43
N ILE A 105 -8.44 4.20 21.31
CA ILE A 105 -8.72 5.64 21.16
C ILE A 105 -10.22 5.91 21.22
N LEU A 106 -11.02 5.16 20.45
CA LEU A 106 -12.47 5.33 20.37
C LEU A 106 -13.16 5.09 21.72
N ILE A 107 -12.76 4.06 22.44
CA ILE A 107 -13.25 3.77 23.80
C ILE A 107 -12.84 4.91 24.75
N GLY A 108 -11.59 5.35 24.68
CA GLY A 108 -11.09 6.44 25.53
C GLY A 108 -11.79 7.78 25.31
N LEU A 109 -12.15 8.09 24.06
CA LEU A 109 -12.86 9.32 23.69
C LEU A 109 -14.35 9.28 24.06
N SER A 110 -15.02 8.16 23.77
CA SER A 110 -16.47 8.00 23.98
C SER A 110 -16.84 7.53 25.37
N ARG A 111 -15.90 6.91 26.10
CA ARG A 111 -16.13 6.19 27.36
C ARG A 111 -17.15 5.05 27.24
N ARG A 112 -17.35 4.53 26.01
CA ARG A 112 -18.29 3.45 25.70
C ARG A 112 -17.55 2.34 24.97
N TRP A 113 -17.56 1.12 25.54
CA TRP A 113 -16.83 -0.02 25.00
C TRP A 113 -17.25 -0.41 23.57
N TRP A 114 -18.55 -0.30 23.26
CA TRP A 114 -19.08 -0.69 21.95
C TRP A 114 -18.62 0.24 20.81
N VAL A 115 -18.26 1.49 21.07
CA VAL A 115 -17.72 2.41 20.06
C VAL A 115 -16.38 1.91 19.52
N GLY A 116 -15.64 1.13 20.32
CA GLY A 116 -14.44 0.46 19.86
C GLY A 116 -14.66 -0.57 18.75
N LEU A 117 -15.87 -1.11 18.61
CA LEU A 117 -16.21 -2.03 17.50
C LEU A 117 -16.23 -1.34 16.13
N LEU A 118 -16.22 -0.02 16.07
CA LEU A 118 -16.10 0.74 14.83
C LEU A 118 -14.68 0.79 14.28
N ALA A 119 -13.68 0.33 15.04
CA ALA A 119 -12.26 0.40 14.63
C ALA A 119 -11.94 -0.29 13.28
N PRO A 120 -12.58 -1.39 12.85
CA PRO A 120 -12.37 -1.98 11.53
C PRO A 120 -12.99 -1.20 10.35
N VAL A 121 -13.89 -0.24 10.60
CA VAL A 121 -14.65 0.47 9.54
C VAL A 121 -13.72 1.09 8.47
N PRO A 122 -12.58 1.75 8.80
CA PRO A 122 -11.67 2.29 7.79
C PRO A 122 -11.19 1.26 6.77
N PHE A 123 -11.11 -0.01 7.14
CA PHE A 123 -10.69 -1.12 6.29
C PHE A 123 -11.80 -1.64 5.35
N MET A 124 -13.01 -1.10 5.45
CA MET A 124 -14.17 -1.59 4.71
C MET A 124 -14.85 -0.51 3.87
N LEU A 125 -14.43 0.76 3.97
CA LEU A 125 -15.02 1.84 3.18
C LEU A 125 -14.65 1.69 1.70
N GLY A 126 -15.65 1.75 0.83
CA GLY A 126 -15.50 1.69 -0.62
C GLY A 126 -15.69 3.05 -1.29
N THR A 127 -15.54 3.06 -2.60
CA THR A 127 -15.54 4.24 -3.47
C THR A 127 -16.85 4.45 -4.21
N PHE A 128 -17.92 3.78 -3.83
CA PHE A 128 -19.19 3.79 -4.57
C PHE A 128 -19.04 3.32 -6.02
N SER A 129 -18.16 2.35 -6.27
CA SER A 129 -17.83 1.84 -7.59
C SER A 129 -19.07 1.40 -8.40
N ARG A 130 -20.09 0.89 -7.70
CA ARG A 130 -21.36 0.50 -8.32
C ARG A 130 -22.20 1.67 -8.84
N LEU A 131 -22.04 2.85 -8.24
CA LEU A 131 -22.76 4.06 -8.66
C LEU A 131 -22.00 4.82 -9.74
N THR A 132 -20.72 4.54 -9.90
CA THR A 132 -19.79 5.26 -10.77
C THR A 132 -19.25 4.38 -11.90
N VAL A 133 -20.06 3.48 -12.45
CA VAL A 133 -19.68 2.69 -13.64
C VAL A 133 -19.36 3.64 -14.79
N THR A 134 -18.10 4.05 -14.87
CA THR A 134 -17.60 5.01 -15.86
C THR A 134 -16.34 4.45 -16.50
N GLY A 135 -15.91 5.07 -17.60
CA GLY A 135 -14.66 4.74 -18.29
C GLY A 135 -13.40 4.82 -17.41
N TRP A 136 -13.47 5.51 -16.25
CA TRP A 136 -12.35 5.57 -15.30
C TRP A 136 -12.07 4.21 -14.64
N TYR A 137 -13.10 3.47 -14.25
CA TYR A 137 -12.90 2.14 -13.65
C TYR A 137 -12.38 1.12 -14.68
N THR A 138 -12.76 1.23 -15.95
CA THR A 138 -12.33 0.31 -17.01
C THR A 138 -10.80 0.22 -17.12
N PRO A 139 -10.03 1.33 -17.23
CA PRO A 139 -8.57 1.27 -17.24
C PRO A 139 -7.96 0.77 -15.94
N LEU A 140 -8.65 0.95 -14.80
CA LEU A 140 -8.20 0.54 -13.48
C LEU A 140 -8.69 -0.84 -13.06
N GLU A 141 -9.47 -1.53 -13.89
CA GLU A 141 -10.08 -2.82 -13.56
C GLU A 141 -9.04 -3.87 -13.14
N SER A 142 -7.82 -3.77 -13.68
CA SER A 142 -6.68 -4.60 -13.30
C SER A 142 -5.97 -4.16 -12.01
N HIS A 143 -6.39 -3.06 -11.37
CA HIS A 143 -5.74 -2.55 -10.17
C HIS A 143 -6.57 -2.81 -8.91
N ALA A 144 -5.93 -3.26 -7.83
CA ALA A 144 -6.58 -3.54 -6.55
C ALA A 144 -7.27 -2.31 -5.93
N VAL A 145 -6.84 -1.10 -6.30
CA VAL A 145 -7.37 0.17 -5.77
C VAL A 145 -8.78 0.52 -6.28
N ILE A 146 -9.28 -0.14 -7.32
CA ILE A 146 -10.56 0.20 -7.95
C ILE A 146 -11.76 0.10 -7.01
N TRP A 147 -11.75 -0.90 -6.13
CA TRP A 147 -12.83 -1.16 -5.19
C TRP A 147 -12.82 -0.22 -3.97
N GLY A 148 -11.69 0.40 -3.74
CA GLY A 148 -11.39 1.17 -2.53
C GLY A 148 -10.16 0.63 -1.83
N PRO A 149 -9.73 1.27 -0.73
CA PRO A 149 -8.53 0.85 -0.01
C PRO A 149 -8.58 -0.61 0.47
N PHE A 150 -9.77 -1.16 0.73
CA PHE A 150 -9.91 -2.55 1.18
C PHE A 150 -9.35 -3.58 0.19
N GLY A 151 -9.37 -3.31 -1.11
CA GLY A 151 -8.78 -4.20 -2.10
C GLY A 151 -7.27 -4.36 -1.87
N VAL A 152 -6.55 -3.25 -1.75
CA VAL A 152 -5.11 -3.25 -1.42
C VAL A 152 -4.85 -3.82 -0.03
N LEU A 153 -5.63 -3.41 0.97
CA LEU A 153 -5.46 -3.89 2.35
C LEU A 153 -5.64 -5.41 2.48
N HIS A 154 -6.47 -5.99 1.60
CA HIS A 154 -6.71 -7.43 1.53
C HIS A 154 -5.48 -8.23 1.08
N THR A 155 -4.60 -7.66 0.27
CA THR A 155 -3.39 -8.34 -0.23
C THR A 155 -2.33 -8.58 0.85
N LEU A 156 -2.35 -7.83 1.95
CA LEU A 156 -1.34 -7.84 3.02
C LEU A 156 0.09 -7.52 2.55
N ASN A 157 0.22 -6.85 1.40
CA ASN A 157 1.49 -6.46 0.81
C ASN A 157 2.13 -5.23 1.49
N GLY A 158 3.26 -4.75 0.97
CA GLY A 158 3.97 -3.59 1.47
C GLY A 158 3.11 -2.32 1.54
N GLU A 159 2.18 -2.10 0.58
CA GLU A 159 1.28 -0.94 0.59
C GLU A 159 0.26 -1.04 1.74
N SER A 160 -0.36 -2.20 1.92
CA SER A 160 -1.27 -2.49 3.04
C SER A 160 -0.62 -2.23 4.40
N VAL A 161 0.61 -2.72 4.57
CA VAL A 161 1.38 -2.58 5.82
C VAL A 161 1.86 -1.15 6.02
N SER A 162 2.37 -0.51 4.97
CA SER A 162 2.83 0.88 5.03
C SER A 162 1.70 1.84 5.40
N LEU A 163 0.51 1.70 4.79
CA LEU A 163 -0.68 2.47 5.14
C LEU A 163 -1.09 2.27 6.61
N SER A 164 -1.07 1.04 7.07
CA SER A 164 -1.40 0.73 8.47
C SER A 164 -0.40 1.35 9.44
N ILE A 165 0.91 1.25 9.17
CA ILE A 165 1.96 1.87 10.00
C ILE A 165 1.87 3.40 9.92
N ALA A 166 1.62 3.98 8.74
CA ALA A 166 1.42 5.42 8.57
C ALA A 166 0.26 5.93 9.45
N ALA A 167 -0.88 5.24 9.44
CA ALA A 167 -2.01 5.56 10.30
C ALA A 167 -1.66 5.43 11.79
N ILE A 168 -0.92 4.38 12.19
CA ILE A 168 -0.41 4.21 13.57
C ILE A 168 0.48 5.39 13.95
N CYS A 169 1.40 5.81 13.08
CA CYS A 169 2.29 6.95 13.32
C CYS A 169 1.49 8.25 13.51
N VAL A 170 0.56 8.56 12.58
CA VAL A 170 -0.26 9.78 12.66
C VAL A 170 -1.11 9.80 13.94
N LEU A 171 -1.78 8.71 14.27
CA LEU A 171 -2.59 8.59 15.49
C LEU A 171 -1.74 8.68 16.75
N SER A 172 -0.56 8.05 16.77
CA SER A 172 0.38 8.10 17.89
C SER A 172 0.93 9.51 18.12
N LEU A 173 1.29 10.24 17.04
CA LEU A 173 1.67 11.64 17.11
C LEU A 173 0.53 12.49 17.68
N ALA A 174 -0.70 12.32 17.18
CA ALA A 174 -1.86 13.04 17.70
C ALA A 174 -2.07 12.78 19.20
N LEU A 175 -2.03 11.53 19.64
CA LEU A 175 -2.14 11.16 21.06
C LEU A 175 -1.05 11.77 21.92
N LEU A 176 0.20 11.72 21.46
CA LEU A 176 1.37 12.23 22.18
C LEU A 176 1.27 13.75 22.40
N TRP A 177 0.71 14.47 21.42
CA TRP A 177 0.55 15.93 21.50
C TRP A 177 -0.73 16.38 22.21
N LEU A 178 -1.76 15.55 22.24
CA LEU A 178 -3.02 15.85 22.94
C LEU A 178 -2.99 15.46 24.42
N ARG A 179 -2.11 14.56 24.83
CA ARG A 179 -1.98 14.12 26.23
C ARG A 179 -0.81 14.82 26.93
N PRO A 180 -0.90 15.06 28.25
CA PRO A 180 0.23 15.55 29.02
C PRO A 180 1.37 14.51 29.03
N ALA A 181 2.56 14.91 28.61
CA ALA A 181 3.77 14.11 28.65
C ALA A 181 4.96 14.99 29.03
N ARG A 182 5.99 14.41 29.62
CA ARG A 182 7.24 15.11 29.92
C ARG A 182 7.85 15.64 28.62
N PRO A 183 8.38 16.88 28.57
CA PRO A 183 8.89 17.48 27.33
C PRO A 183 9.95 16.61 26.63
N GLY A 184 10.94 16.10 27.37
CA GLY A 184 11.97 15.22 26.81
C GLY A 184 11.43 13.91 26.21
N THR A 185 10.51 13.25 26.93
CA THR A 185 9.84 12.04 26.43
C THR A 185 9.05 12.33 25.16
N ARG A 186 8.35 13.50 25.11
CA ARG A 186 7.59 13.91 23.91
C ARG A 186 8.52 14.12 22.73
N VAL A 187 9.64 14.81 22.89
CA VAL A 187 10.62 15.03 21.82
C VAL A 187 11.17 13.69 21.34
N LEU A 188 11.63 12.83 22.25
CA LEU A 188 12.18 11.52 21.91
C LEU A 188 11.16 10.67 21.10
N LEU A 189 9.96 10.50 21.64
CA LEU A 189 8.94 9.67 20.96
C LEU A 189 8.50 10.28 19.62
N THR A 190 8.37 11.62 19.51
CA THR A 190 8.08 12.26 18.23
C THR A 190 9.19 12.01 17.21
N THR A 191 10.46 12.09 17.63
CA THR A 191 11.62 11.81 16.78
C THR A 191 11.62 10.35 16.30
N LEU A 192 11.38 9.39 17.21
CA LEU A 192 11.31 7.97 16.85
C LEU A 192 10.16 7.67 15.89
N ILE A 193 8.97 8.21 16.14
CA ILE A 193 7.81 8.05 15.24
C ILE A 193 8.11 8.70 13.88
N SER A 194 8.77 9.87 13.86
CA SER A 194 9.17 10.54 12.62
C SER A 194 10.19 9.72 11.82
N LEU A 195 11.13 9.05 12.50
CA LEU A 195 12.08 8.13 11.87
C LEU A 195 11.37 6.93 11.23
N VAL A 196 10.43 6.31 11.97
CA VAL A 196 9.60 5.20 11.44
C VAL A 196 8.78 5.68 10.25
N LEU A 197 8.16 6.86 10.34
CA LEU A 197 7.40 7.45 9.24
C LEU A 197 8.27 7.64 7.98
N GLY A 198 9.49 8.16 8.14
CA GLY A 198 10.47 8.26 7.04
C GLY A 198 10.84 6.88 6.47
N GLY A 199 11.03 5.90 7.34
CA GLY A 199 11.32 4.50 6.97
C GLY A 199 10.26 3.88 6.04
N LEU A 200 9.02 4.38 6.05
CA LEU A 200 7.96 3.91 5.15
C LEU A 200 8.28 4.15 3.67
N ALA A 201 9.14 5.10 3.33
CA ALA A 201 9.61 5.30 1.96
C ALA A 201 10.28 4.04 1.39
N ASN A 202 10.93 3.23 2.27
CA ASN A 202 11.59 1.97 1.89
C ASN A 202 10.61 0.77 1.84
N VAL A 203 9.36 0.96 2.27
CA VAL A 203 8.29 -0.05 2.25
C VAL A 203 7.34 0.22 1.10
N GLN A 204 6.82 1.45 1.02
CA GLN A 204 5.94 1.94 -0.04
C GLN A 204 5.98 3.47 -0.09
N THR A 205 6.53 4.00 -1.16
CA THR A 205 6.77 5.45 -1.30
C THR A 205 5.47 6.26 -1.34
N TYR A 206 4.40 5.74 -1.94
CA TYR A 206 3.13 6.47 -2.06
C TYR A 206 2.45 6.67 -0.69
N SER A 207 2.40 5.64 0.13
CA SER A 207 1.85 5.73 1.49
C SER A 207 2.64 6.69 2.37
N PHE A 208 3.97 6.73 2.21
CA PHE A 208 4.84 7.71 2.85
C PHE A 208 4.48 9.14 2.43
N ILE A 209 4.37 9.41 1.11
CA ILE A 209 4.01 10.72 0.56
C ILE A 209 2.63 11.15 1.08
N ALA A 210 1.63 10.27 1.06
CA ALA A 210 0.28 10.55 1.55
C ALA A 210 0.29 10.97 3.03
N ALA A 211 1.07 10.28 3.87
CA ALA A 211 1.20 10.63 5.29
C ALA A 211 1.92 11.97 5.51
N ILE A 212 2.96 12.26 4.74
CA ILE A 212 3.68 13.55 4.80
C ILE A 212 2.76 14.71 4.40
N TYR A 213 1.99 14.56 3.32
CA TYR A 213 1.02 15.58 2.91
C TYR A 213 -0.02 15.83 3.98
N LEU A 214 -0.63 14.77 4.53
CA LEU A 214 -1.63 14.89 5.59
C LEU A 214 -1.07 15.63 6.82
N LEU A 215 0.13 15.29 7.27
CA LEU A 215 0.77 15.93 8.41
C LEU A 215 1.20 17.36 8.11
N ALA A 216 1.83 17.63 6.98
CA ALA A 216 2.30 18.97 6.62
C ALA A 216 1.14 19.96 6.51
N PHE A 217 0.09 19.62 5.76
CA PHE A 217 -1.08 20.48 5.62
C PHE A 217 -1.88 20.60 6.93
N GLY A 218 -2.04 19.51 7.70
CA GLY A 218 -2.70 19.53 8.99
C GLY A 218 -1.99 20.42 10.00
N LEU A 219 -0.67 20.31 10.12
CA LEU A 219 0.15 21.11 11.03
C LEU A 219 0.22 22.59 10.59
N ALA A 220 0.40 22.84 9.30
CA ALA A 220 0.39 24.20 8.76
C ALA A 220 -0.95 24.91 9.04
N ALA A 221 -2.07 24.26 8.72
CA ALA A 221 -3.40 24.76 8.99
C ALA A 221 -3.63 24.99 10.50
N TRP A 222 -3.14 24.07 11.35
CA TRP A 222 -3.27 24.22 12.80
C TRP A 222 -2.54 25.46 13.34
N VAL A 223 -1.31 25.74 12.90
CA VAL A 223 -0.56 26.92 13.33
C VAL A 223 -1.23 28.19 12.85
N ILE A 224 -1.64 28.24 11.59
CA ILE A 224 -2.30 29.39 10.98
C ILE A 224 -3.63 29.71 11.70
N LEU A 225 -4.50 28.72 11.89
CA LEU A 225 -5.81 28.93 12.51
C LEU A 225 -5.71 29.24 14.00
N ARG A 226 -4.81 28.57 14.73
CA ARG A 226 -4.59 28.81 16.15
C ARG A 226 -4.00 30.20 16.40
N GLY A 227 -3.04 30.62 15.58
CA GLY A 227 -2.38 31.91 15.66
C GLY A 227 -3.18 33.05 15.02
N ARG A 228 -4.27 32.76 14.31
CA ARG A 228 -5.06 33.71 13.52
C ARG A 228 -4.20 34.51 12.53
N HIS A 229 -3.22 33.85 11.92
CA HIS A 229 -2.30 34.48 10.99
C HIS A 229 -2.95 34.62 9.60
N VAL A 230 -3.74 35.70 9.42
CA VAL A 230 -4.49 35.97 8.18
C VAL A 230 -3.58 36.07 6.96
N VAL A 231 -2.42 36.75 7.13
CA VAL A 231 -1.43 36.90 6.05
C VAL A 231 -0.88 35.53 5.60
N LEU A 232 -0.53 34.66 6.56
CA LEU A 232 -0.04 33.31 6.21
C LEU A 232 -1.14 32.46 5.57
N ALA A 233 -2.39 32.60 6.04
CA ALA A 233 -3.54 31.96 5.41
C ALA A 233 -3.72 32.43 3.95
N GLY A 234 -3.69 33.75 3.73
CA GLY A 234 -3.78 34.33 2.38
C GLY A 234 -2.65 33.84 1.48
N LEU A 235 -1.41 33.82 1.99
CA LEU A 235 -0.26 33.32 1.25
C LEU A 235 -0.42 31.84 0.90
N SER A 236 -0.82 30.98 1.85
CA SER A 236 -1.08 29.56 1.58
C SER A 236 -2.13 29.36 0.49
N VAL A 237 -3.22 30.15 0.50
CA VAL A 237 -4.26 30.08 -0.52
C VAL A 237 -3.73 30.50 -1.90
N VAL A 238 -2.93 31.58 -1.98
CA VAL A 238 -2.31 32.06 -3.23
C VAL A 238 -1.33 31.02 -3.79
N LEU A 239 -0.66 30.27 -2.94
CA LEU A 239 0.30 29.24 -3.38
C LEU A 239 -0.38 27.99 -3.97
N ILE A 240 -1.68 27.76 -3.74
CA ILE A 240 -2.41 26.66 -4.37
C ILE A 240 -2.42 26.83 -5.91
N PRO A 241 -2.95 27.92 -6.49
CA PRO A 241 -2.90 28.10 -7.94
C PRO A 241 -1.47 28.13 -8.49
N VAL A 242 -0.46 28.57 -7.71
CA VAL A 242 0.95 28.51 -8.13
C VAL A 242 1.39 27.07 -8.38
N VAL A 243 0.97 26.11 -7.52
CA VAL A 243 1.26 24.69 -7.74
C VAL A 243 0.67 24.21 -9.08
N PHE A 244 -0.57 24.57 -9.39
CA PHE A 244 -1.23 24.17 -10.64
C PHE A 244 -0.62 24.82 -11.88
N LEU A 245 -0.17 26.07 -11.79
CA LEU A 245 0.39 26.83 -12.92
C LEU A 245 1.86 26.50 -13.19
N ALA A 246 2.66 26.37 -12.13
CA ALA A 246 4.12 26.15 -12.26
C ALA A 246 4.54 24.68 -12.11
N GLY A 247 3.65 23.83 -11.57
CA GLY A 247 3.92 22.41 -11.36
C GLY A 247 4.36 21.66 -12.61
N PRO A 248 3.68 21.83 -13.79
CA PRO A 248 4.11 21.21 -15.02
C PRO A 248 5.55 21.55 -15.42
N THR A 249 5.94 22.82 -15.32
CA THR A 249 7.32 23.25 -15.60
C THR A 249 8.33 22.64 -14.62
N VAL A 250 7.96 22.54 -13.33
CA VAL A 250 8.83 21.88 -12.34
C VAL A 250 8.98 20.39 -12.65
N ALA A 251 7.90 19.74 -13.08
CA ALA A 251 7.92 18.33 -13.45
C ALA A 251 8.76 18.07 -14.71
N GLU A 252 8.67 18.94 -15.72
CA GLU A 252 9.48 18.88 -16.94
C GLU A 252 10.98 19.08 -16.64
N ALA A 253 11.31 20.00 -15.75
CA ALA A 253 12.70 20.31 -15.39
C ALA A 253 13.35 19.29 -14.46
N GLY A 254 12.59 18.73 -13.51
CA GLY A 254 13.13 17.94 -12.40
C GLY A 254 12.50 16.55 -12.22
N GLY A 255 11.45 16.23 -12.96
CA GLY A 255 10.71 14.98 -12.84
C GLY A 255 9.69 14.96 -11.70
N GLN A 256 9.13 13.79 -11.45
CA GLN A 256 7.99 13.59 -10.54
C GLN A 256 8.28 13.92 -9.08
N LEU A 257 9.45 13.52 -8.55
CA LEU A 257 9.77 13.74 -7.13
C LEU A 257 9.90 15.22 -6.76
N PRO A 258 10.67 16.06 -7.49
CA PRO A 258 10.64 17.51 -7.30
C PRO A 258 9.26 18.13 -7.43
N ALA A 259 8.44 17.66 -8.38
CA ALA A 259 7.07 18.14 -8.52
C ALA A 259 6.22 17.79 -7.28
N LEU A 260 6.30 16.56 -6.75
CA LEU A 260 5.61 16.19 -5.51
C LEU A 260 6.07 17.03 -4.32
N VAL A 261 7.36 17.33 -4.20
CA VAL A 261 7.86 18.24 -3.15
C VAL A 261 7.30 19.65 -3.36
N PHE A 262 7.23 20.14 -4.61
CA PHE A 262 6.64 21.42 -4.96
C PHE A 262 5.15 21.50 -4.61
N GLY A 263 4.42 20.39 -4.68
CA GLY A 263 3.03 20.28 -4.23
C GLY A 263 2.81 20.60 -2.73
N LEU A 264 3.87 20.55 -1.91
CA LEU A 264 3.82 20.97 -0.50
C LEU A 264 3.93 22.52 -0.31
N LEU A 265 4.15 23.28 -1.38
CA LEU A 265 4.36 24.74 -1.32
C LEU A 265 3.28 25.48 -0.52
N PRO A 266 1.96 25.18 -0.63
CA PRO A 266 0.94 25.84 0.17
C PRO A 266 1.05 25.57 1.68
N ALA A 267 1.73 24.51 2.12
CA ALA A 267 1.97 24.26 3.53
C ALA A 267 3.17 25.06 4.09
N VAL A 268 4.08 25.53 3.24
CA VAL A 268 5.34 26.18 3.65
C VAL A 268 5.13 27.36 4.59
N PRO A 269 4.19 28.32 4.36
CA PRO A 269 4.02 29.46 5.27
C PRO A 269 3.69 29.03 6.70
N GLY A 270 2.80 28.04 6.86
CA GLY A 270 2.44 27.50 8.16
C GLY A 270 3.57 26.68 8.79
N MET A 271 4.35 25.93 7.99
CA MET A 271 5.49 25.16 8.48
C MET A 271 6.64 26.06 8.94
N ILE A 272 6.93 27.17 8.25
CA ILE A 272 7.90 28.18 8.71
C ILE A 272 7.46 28.73 10.06
N ALA A 273 6.19 29.12 10.20
CA ALA A 273 5.65 29.60 11.47
C ALA A 273 5.74 28.55 12.59
N LEU A 274 5.56 27.25 12.25
CA LEU A 274 5.73 26.15 13.19
C LEU A 274 7.19 25.99 13.63
N ILE A 275 8.14 26.07 12.70
CA ILE A 275 9.59 26.00 12.98
C ILE A 275 9.99 27.12 13.94
N VAL A 276 9.59 28.38 13.66
CA VAL A 276 9.87 29.52 14.52
C VAL A 276 9.25 29.34 15.91
N ARG A 277 7.99 28.93 15.97
CA ARG A 277 7.27 28.71 17.23
C ARG A 277 7.87 27.59 18.08
N SER A 278 8.36 26.53 17.44
CA SER A 278 9.00 25.38 18.12
C SER A 278 10.47 25.63 18.45
N ARG A 279 11.01 26.81 18.18
CA ARG A 279 12.45 27.12 18.30
C ARG A 279 13.34 26.11 17.58
N GLY A 280 12.91 25.67 16.39
CA GLY A 280 13.66 24.73 15.56
C GLY A 280 13.47 23.25 15.90
N VAL A 281 12.76 22.88 16.98
CA VAL A 281 12.57 21.45 17.35
C VAL A 281 11.91 20.65 16.22
N VAL A 282 11.03 21.26 15.44
CA VAL A 282 10.40 20.60 14.27
C VAL A 282 11.42 20.18 13.22
N LEU A 283 12.54 20.90 13.08
CA LEU A 283 13.62 20.52 12.15
C LEU A 283 14.24 19.18 12.53
N LEU A 284 14.33 18.86 13.83
CA LEU A 284 14.79 17.54 14.29
C LEU A 284 13.83 16.43 13.79
N TYR A 285 12.52 16.68 13.81
CA TYR A 285 11.54 15.71 13.31
C TYR A 285 11.61 15.56 11.79
N CYS A 286 11.76 16.68 11.06
CA CYS A 286 11.98 16.65 9.61
C CYS A 286 13.28 15.89 9.28
N PHE A 287 14.37 16.14 10.01
CA PHE A 287 15.62 15.41 9.85
C PHE A 287 15.44 13.91 10.10
N ALA A 288 14.70 13.51 11.14
CA ALA A 288 14.42 12.11 11.41
C ALA A 288 13.62 11.45 10.27
N VAL A 289 12.64 12.16 9.67
CA VAL A 289 11.92 11.67 8.49
C VAL A 289 12.89 11.47 7.32
N VAL A 290 13.73 12.46 7.01
CA VAL A 290 14.70 12.38 5.92
C VAL A 290 15.70 11.23 6.15
N LEU A 291 16.19 11.08 7.39
CA LEU A 291 17.09 9.99 7.76
C LEU A 291 16.42 8.61 7.56
N GLY A 292 15.14 8.46 7.97
CA GLY A 292 14.40 7.23 7.74
C GLY A 292 14.17 6.92 6.26
N ALA A 293 13.94 7.95 5.44
CA ALA A 293 13.70 7.81 4.00
C ALA A 293 14.99 7.65 3.17
N SER A 294 16.15 7.96 3.76
CA SER A 294 17.42 8.08 3.04
C SER A 294 17.83 6.83 2.23
N PRO A 295 17.63 5.57 2.67
CA PRO A 295 18.01 4.42 1.86
C PRO A 295 17.29 4.40 0.52
N GLN A 296 15.97 4.61 0.50
CA GLN A 296 15.19 4.64 -0.74
C GLN A 296 15.55 5.84 -1.61
N VAL A 297 15.69 7.02 -1.02
CA VAL A 297 16.03 8.25 -1.76
C VAL A 297 17.40 8.12 -2.40
N VAL A 298 18.40 7.66 -1.64
CA VAL A 298 19.76 7.45 -2.16
C VAL A 298 19.77 6.37 -3.24
N GLY A 299 19.11 5.23 -3.02
CA GLY A 299 18.98 4.17 -4.02
C GLY A 299 18.39 4.67 -5.34
N THR A 300 17.30 5.44 -5.28
CA THR A 300 16.66 6.03 -6.46
C THR A 300 17.58 7.02 -7.17
N ILE A 301 18.28 7.90 -6.44
CA ILE A 301 19.24 8.86 -7.03
C ILE A 301 20.39 8.11 -7.70
N MET A 302 20.96 7.11 -7.06
CA MET A 302 22.06 6.31 -7.61
C MET A 302 21.64 5.59 -8.91
N SER A 303 20.43 5.02 -8.94
CA SER A 303 19.91 4.41 -10.16
C SER A 303 19.68 5.41 -11.28
N LEU A 304 19.19 6.62 -10.97
CA LEU A 304 19.06 7.69 -11.97
C LEU A 304 20.43 8.10 -12.54
N VAL A 305 21.43 8.26 -11.67
CA VAL A 305 22.80 8.62 -12.08
C VAL A 305 23.44 7.52 -12.94
N ASN A 306 23.17 6.25 -12.61
CA ASN A 306 23.68 5.10 -13.34
C ASN A 306 22.89 4.79 -14.62
N GLY A 307 21.83 5.54 -14.92
CA GLY A 307 21.02 5.34 -16.12
C GLY A 307 20.22 4.04 -16.11
N ASP A 308 19.72 3.61 -14.95
CA ASP A 308 18.93 2.39 -14.79
C ASP A 308 17.72 2.38 -15.76
N PRO A 309 17.67 1.46 -16.73
CA PRO A 309 16.61 1.43 -17.73
C PRO A 309 15.22 1.15 -17.12
N PHE A 310 15.17 0.42 -15.99
CA PHE A 310 13.93 0.21 -15.27
C PHE A 310 13.32 1.53 -14.76
N LEU A 311 14.15 2.44 -14.20
CA LEU A 311 13.63 3.74 -13.75
C LEU A 311 13.13 4.59 -14.92
N ALA A 312 13.82 4.59 -16.05
CA ALA A 312 13.36 5.26 -17.26
C ALA A 312 12.00 4.72 -17.72
N TYR A 313 11.85 3.39 -17.74
CA TYR A 313 10.57 2.74 -18.00
C TYR A 313 9.49 3.16 -17.00
N ARG A 314 9.78 3.15 -15.69
CA ARG A 314 8.79 3.53 -14.64
C ARG A 314 8.30 4.95 -14.81
N VAL A 315 9.19 5.90 -15.08
CA VAL A 315 8.82 7.30 -15.33
C VAL A 315 7.93 7.43 -16.58
N ALA A 316 8.23 6.68 -17.64
CA ALA A 316 7.46 6.68 -18.88
C ALA A 316 6.09 5.96 -18.73
N SER A 317 6.07 4.85 -17.97
CA SER A 317 4.90 3.99 -17.79
C SER A 317 3.98 4.42 -16.66
N ASN A 318 4.42 5.29 -15.75
CA ASN A 318 3.58 5.78 -14.68
C ASN A 318 2.29 6.33 -15.26
N SER A 319 1.24 5.59 -15.00
CA SER A 319 -0.03 5.78 -15.66
C SER A 319 -0.55 7.20 -15.39
N LYS A 320 -0.82 7.89 -16.48
CA LYS A 320 -1.48 9.20 -16.49
C LYS A 320 -2.97 9.07 -16.15
N LEU A 321 -3.33 8.06 -15.34
CA LEU A 321 -4.69 7.79 -14.93
C LEU A 321 -5.05 8.73 -13.77
N GLY A 322 -5.44 9.94 -14.12
CA GLY A 322 -6.03 10.89 -13.19
C GLY A 322 -7.39 10.43 -12.69
N VAL A 323 -7.83 10.98 -11.59
CA VAL A 323 -9.19 10.78 -11.06
C VAL A 323 -10.07 11.91 -11.59
N PRO A 324 -11.03 11.65 -12.52
CA PRO A 324 -11.95 12.67 -12.99
C PRO A 324 -12.66 13.34 -11.81
N PHE A 325 -12.88 14.66 -11.90
CA PHE A 325 -13.34 15.45 -10.76
C PHE A 325 -14.67 14.93 -10.17
N GLU A 326 -15.64 14.62 -11.04
CA GLU A 326 -16.96 14.09 -10.63
C GLU A 326 -16.80 12.74 -9.92
N ILE A 327 -15.96 11.88 -10.45
CA ILE A 327 -15.68 10.56 -9.88
C ILE A 327 -14.96 10.71 -8.53
N GLY A 328 -14.01 11.62 -8.45
CA GLY A 328 -13.29 11.92 -7.20
C GLY A 328 -14.23 12.39 -6.08
N ILE A 329 -15.22 13.23 -6.41
CA ILE A 329 -16.24 13.67 -5.45
C ILE A 329 -17.12 12.49 -5.01
N ILE A 330 -17.68 11.75 -5.95
CA ILE A 330 -18.60 10.64 -5.64
C ILE A 330 -17.87 9.56 -4.85
N SER A 331 -16.70 9.15 -5.31
CA SER A 331 -15.87 8.14 -4.64
C SER A 331 -15.49 8.56 -3.21
N GLY A 332 -15.29 9.86 -3.01
CA GLY A 332 -14.89 10.43 -1.74
C GLY A 332 -16.03 10.75 -0.76
N LEU A 333 -17.31 10.61 -1.13
CA LEU A 333 -18.45 11.06 -0.31
C LEU A 333 -18.42 10.51 1.13
N ALA A 334 -17.95 9.27 1.31
CA ALA A 334 -17.81 8.65 2.63
C ALA A 334 -16.91 9.44 3.60
N LEU A 335 -16.00 10.26 3.08
CA LEU A 335 -15.08 11.09 3.86
C LEU A 335 -15.33 12.59 3.68
N ILE A 336 -15.72 13.04 2.47
CA ILE A 336 -16.02 14.47 2.20
C ILE A 336 -17.12 14.97 3.13
N VAL A 337 -18.18 14.19 3.30
CA VAL A 337 -19.32 14.62 4.15
C VAL A 337 -18.92 14.71 5.62
N PRO A 338 -18.29 13.70 6.24
CA PRO A 338 -17.78 13.86 7.60
C PRO A 338 -16.75 14.99 7.76
N LEU A 339 -15.84 15.22 6.78
CA LEU A 339 -14.91 16.36 6.81
C LEU A 339 -15.65 17.70 6.80
N ALA A 340 -16.68 17.84 5.95
CA ALA A 340 -17.52 19.03 5.91
C ALA A 340 -18.27 19.26 7.24
N VAL A 341 -18.79 18.20 7.84
CA VAL A 341 -19.43 18.26 9.18
C VAL A 341 -18.42 18.71 10.25
N ILE A 342 -17.21 18.13 10.25
CA ILE A 342 -16.14 18.52 11.19
C ILE A 342 -15.76 19.99 10.98
N LEU A 343 -15.62 20.45 9.73
CA LEU A 343 -15.31 21.83 9.40
C LEU A 343 -16.41 22.80 9.86
N ALA A 344 -17.68 22.48 9.58
CA ALA A 344 -18.82 23.27 10.05
C ALA A 344 -18.86 23.34 11.58
N ALA A 345 -18.65 22.21 12.27
CA ALA A 345 -18.54 22.18 13.72
C ALA A 345 -17.35 23.00 14.25
N ALA A 346 -16.21 22.95 13.55
CA ALA A 346 -15.02 23.74 13.89
C ALA A 346 -15.28 25.24 13.81
N ILE A 347 -15.94 25.71 12.75
CA ILE A 347 -16.32 27.13 12.56
C ILE A 347 -17.32 27.53 13.64
N TRP A 348 -18.36 26.75 13.85
CA TRP A 348 -19.41 27.04 14.82
C TRP A 348 -18.86 27.12 16.25
N ARG A 349 -18.02 26.12 16.64
CA ARG A 349 -17.45 26.00 17.99
C ARG A 349 -16.14 26.75 18.15
N ARG A 350 -15.62 27.39 17.10
CA ARG A 350 -14.32 28.07 17.08
C ARG A 350 -13.16 27.17 17.55
N ARG A 351 -13.17 25.90 17.11
CA ARG A 351 -12.15 24.91 17.45
C ARG A 351 -11.10 24.81 16.32
N PRO A 352 -9.96 25.51 16.43
CA PRO A 352 -8.96 25.57 15.36
C PRO A 352 -8.37 24.18 15.02
N LEU A 353 -8.28 23.27 16.00
CA LEU A 353 -7.77 21.92 15.75
C LEU A 353 -8.65 21.13 14.78
N TRP A 354 -9.97 21.18 14.94
CA TRP A 354 -10.90 20.47 14.05
C TRP A 354 -10.88 21.05 12.64
N GLY A 355 -10.85 22.39 12.55
CA GLY A 355 -10.74 23.08 11.26
C GLY A 355 -9.43 22.78 10.55
N ALA A 356 -8.33 22.73 11.29
CA ALA A 356 -7.02 22.39 10.75
C ALA A 356 -6.97 20.97 10.21
N TYR A 357 -7.55 20.02 10.95
CA TYR A 357 -7.64 18.63 10.48
C TYR A 357 -8.46 18.55 9.18
N ALA A 358 -9.68 19.12 9.18
CA ALA A 358 -10.57 19.03 8.02
C ALA A 358 -9.98 19.70 6.77
N LEU A 359 -9.42 20.92 6.91
CA LEU A 359 -8.78 21.63 5.81
C LEU A 359 -7.49 20.96 5.35
N GLY A 360 -6.66 20.51 6.29
CA GLY A 360 -5.41 19.83 5.97
C GLY A 360 -5.63 18.51 5.24
N ALA A 361 -6.58 17.69 5.70
CA ALA A 361 -6.96 16.45 5.07
C ALA A 361 -7.55 16.68 3.67
N ALA A 362 -8.47 17.62 3.52
CA ALA A 362 -9.07 17.95 2.23
C ALA A 362 -8.03 18.45 1.24
N LEU A 363 -7.13 19.34 1.65
CA LEU A 363 -6.12 19.92 0.76
C LEU A 363 -5.06 18.87 0.35
N ALA A 364 -4.60 18.05 1.29
CA ALA A 364 -3.71 16.94 1.00
C ALA A 364 -4.34 15.98 -0.03
N TRP A 365 -5.61 15.63 0.17
CA TRP A 365 -6.32 14.71 -0.72
C TRP A 365 -6.53 15.29 -2.11
N ILE A 366 -7.00 16.56 -2.22
CA ILE A 366 -7.18 17.23 -3.51
C ILE A 366 -5.86 17.29 -4.27
N LEU A 367 -4.76 17.75 -3.66
CA LEU A 367 -3.48 17.88 -4.34
C LEU A 367 -2.92 16.52 -4.78
N LEU A 368 -3.00 15.49 -3.96
CA LEU A 368 -2.51 14.17 -4.32
C LEU A 368 -3.39 13.49 -5.38
N GLY A 369 -4.72 13.60 -5.27
CA GLY A 369 -5.66 13.01 -6.24
C GLY A 369 -5.69 13.71 -7.60
N THR A 370 -5.19 14.96 -7.68
CA THR A 370 -5.13 15.77 -8.92
C THR A 370 -3.69 16.02 -9.39
N ASN A 371 -2.74 15.17 -8.98
CA ASN A 371 -1.34 15.41 -9.28
C ASN A 371 -0.98 15.25 -10.77
N ASP A 372 -1.82 14.64 -11.56
CA ASP A 372 -1.78 14.63 -13.03
C ASP A 372 -2.05 16.01 -13.63
N ILE A 373 -2.95 16.81 -13.01
CA ILE A 373 -3.32 18.14 -13.51
C ILE A 373 -2.17 19.14 -13.29
N TRP A 374 -1.46 19.05 -12.16
CA TRP A 374 -0.34 19.96 -11.87
C TRP A 374 1.04 19.33 -12.14
N GLY A 375 1.09 18.27 -12.94
CA GLY A 375 2.29 17.80 -13.63
C GLY A 375 3.12 16.75 -12.90
N ALA A 376 2.93 16.45 -11.63
CA ALA A 376 3.69 15.40 -10.95
C ALA A 376 3.41 14.02 -11.56
N ASN A 377 2.16 13.78 -11.96
CA ASN A 377 1.72 12.57 -12.67
C ASN A 377 2.24 11.25 -12.06
N ALA A 378 2.19 11.17 -10.73
CA ALA A 378 2.70 10.05 -9.95
C ALA A 378 1.53 9.19 -9.45
N GLU A 379 1.01 8.34 -10.30
CA GLU A 379 -0.12 7.43 -10.03
C GLU A 379 -1.24 8.11 -9.19
N PRO A 380 -1.94 9.14 -9.73
CA PRO A 380 -2.90 9.95 -8.96
C PRO A 380 -3.98 9.14 -8.29
N TYR A 381 -4.47 8.09 -8.96
CA TYR A 381 -5.48 7.17 -8.44
C TYR A 381 -5.00 6.43 -7.17
N ARG A 382 -3.72 6.02 -7.13
CA ARG A 382 -3.13 5.34 -5.98
C ARG A 382 -2.96 6.31 -4.81
N LEU A 383 -2.37 7.48 -5.05
CA LEU A 383 -2.24 8.52 -4.03
C LEU A 383 -3.61 8.99 -3.51
N TYR A 384 -4.64 9.03 -4.38
CA TYR A 384 -6.02 9.29 -3.98
C TYR A 384 -6.52 8.24 -2.98
N MET A 385 -6.25 6.94 -3.22
CA MET A 385 -6.67 5.85 -2.34
C MET A 385 -5.85 5.77 -1.05
N ASP A 386 -4.56 6.03 -1.11
CA ASP A 386 -3.70 6.03 0.08
C ASP A 386 -4.13 7.11 1.07
N ILE A 387 -4.34 8.33 0.59
CA ILE A 387 -4.84 9.42 1.44
C ILE A 387 -6.28 9.17 1.90
N PHE A 388 -7.13 8.52 1.07
CA PHE A 388 -8.47 8.10 1.47
C PHE A 388 -8.41 7.22 2.72
N PHE A 389 -7.57 6.18 2.74
CA PHE A 389 -7.45 5.30 3.89
C PHE A 389 -6.90 6.02 5.13
N LEU A 390 -5.87 6.85 4.97
CA LEU A 390 -5.31 7.61 6.10
C LEU A 390 -6.32 8.59 6.70
N VAL A 391 -7.13 9.25 5.86
CA VAL A 391 -8.23 10.09 6.32
C VAL A 391 -9.31 9.23 6.97
N ALA A 392 -9.70 8.07 6.41
CA ALA A 392 -10.67 7.17 7.00
C ALA A 392 -10.28 6.72 8.42
N ALA A 393 -9.00 6.35 8.61
CA ALA A 393 -8.47 5.94 9.90
C ALA A 393 -8.44 7.08 10.93
N THR A 394 -8.21 8.32 10.50
CA THR A 394 -8.08 9.48 11.40
C THR A 394 -9.39 10.24 11.62
N ILE A 395 -10.32 10.24 10.64
CA ILE A 395 -11.61 10.92 10.74
C ILE A 395 -12.51 10.28 11.79
N LEU A 396 -12.41 8.98 11.98
CA LEU A 396 -13.23 8.24 12.92
C LEU A 396 -13.02 8.72 14.38
N PRO A 397 -11.79 8.76 14.94
CA PRO A 397 -11.56 9.33 16.27
C PRO A 397 -11.86 10.83 16.35
N VAL A 398 -11.56 11.62 15.31
CA VAL A 398 -11.89 13.05 15.27
C VAL A 398 -13.40 13.25 15.27
N GLY A 399 -14.15 12.49 14.48
CA GLY A 399 -15.62 12.53 14.44
C GLY A 399 -16.24 12.18 15.80
N VAL A 400 -15.76 11.13 16.46
CA VAL A 400 -16.22 10.74 17.81
C VAL A 400 -15.91 11.87 18.82
N MET A 401 -14.75 12.49 18.75
CA MET A 401 -14.39 13.62 19.60
C MET A 401 -15.34 14.82 19.37
N VAL A 402 -15.62 15.17 18.12
CA VAL A 402 -16.52 16.26 17.73
C VAL A 402 -17.95 15.97 18.20
N LEU A 403 -18.48 14.79 17.91
CA LEU A 403 -19.84 14.40 18.31
C LEU A 403 -20.00 14.38 19.84
N THR A 404 -18.99 13.91 20.57
CA THR A 404 -19.01 13.91 22.04
C THR A 404 -19.01 15.32 22.61
N ASP A 405 -18.19 16.26 22.08
CA ASP A 405 -18.17 17.67 22.51
C ASP A 405 -19.50 18.37 22.19
N LEU A 406 -20.04 18.14 21.00
CA LEU A 406 -21.32 18.73 20.59
C LEU A 406 -22.48 18.23 21.45
N TRP A 407 -22.51 16.92 21.75
CA TRP A 407 -23.55 16.29 22.57
C TRP A 407 -23.53 16.76 24.02
N ASN A 408 -22.34 16.83 24.63
CA ASN A 408 -22.19 17.18 26.04
C ASN A 408 -22.40 18.68 26.31
N SER A 409 -22.31 19.54 25.30
CA SER A 409 -22.52 20.97 25.45
C SER A 409 -23.99 21.40 25.63
N GLY A 410 -24.93 20.48 25.44
CA GLY A 410 -26.35 20.67 25.79
C GLY A 410 -26.68 20.35 27.26
N ALA A 411 -25.76 19.75 28.02
CA ALA A 411 -25.90 19.53 29.45
C ALA A 411 -25.09 20.61 30.19
N HIS A 412 -25.75 21.41 31.04
CA HIS A 412 -25.15 22.49 31.82
C HIS A 412 -23.89 22.00 32.55
N SER A 413 -22.71 22.35 32.08
CA SER A 413 -21.48 22.24 32.86
C SER A 413 -21.38 23.45 33.77
N VAL A 414 -21.64 23.25 35.05
CA VAL A 414 -21.30 24.18 36.13
C VAL A 414 -19.77 24.22 36.23
N SER A 415 -19.12 25.03 35.43
CA SER A 415 -17.69 25.34 35.56
C SER A 415 -17.51 26.85 35.56
N PRO A 416 -16.87 27.43 36.59
CA PRO A 416 -16.81 28.88 36.82
C PRO A 416 -15.73 29.64 36.04
N ALA A 417 -15.36 29.20 34.85
CA ALA A 417 -14.46 29.96 33.99
C ALA A 417 -15.25 30.79 32.98
N PRO A 418 -14.91 32.10 32.73
CA PRO A 418 -15.57 32.92 31.74
C PRO A 418 -15.20 32.47 30.32
N GLU A 419 -15.60 31.31 29.92
CA GLU A 419 -15.54 30.86 28.52
C GLU A 419 -16.64 31.65 27.77
N ARG A 420 -16.20 32.52 26.84
CA ARG A 420 -17.06 33.25 25.88
C ARG A 420 -18.16 32.28 25.43
N ALA A 421 -19.42 32.71 25.65
CA ALA A 421 -20.63 31.90 25.52
C ALA A 421 -20.57 30.94 24.29
N ARG A 422 -20.37 29.67 24.56
CA ARG A 422 -20.44 28.63 23.54
C ARG A 422 -21.87 28.61 23.01
N ARG A 423 -22.07 28.92 21.73
CA ARG A 423 -23.40 28.81 21.12
C ARG A 423 -23.90 27.38 21.24
N PRO A 424 -25.04 27.12 21.89
CA PRO A 424 -25.57 25.76 21.96
C PRO A 424 -25.92 25.24 20.55
N VAL A 425 -25.57 23.99 20.27
CA VAL A 425 -26.00 23.31 19.05
C VAL A 425 -27.24 22.51 19.40
N PRO A 426 -28.35 22.69 18.68
CA PRO A 426 -29.53 21.85 18.90
C PRO A 426 -29.19 20.37 18.73
N ARG A 427 -29.62 19.52 19.66
CA ARG A 427 -29.33 18.07 19.62
C ARG A 427 -29.78 17.41 18.31
N TRP A 428 -30.90 17.87 17.76
CA TRP A 428 -31.40 17.35 16.49
C TRP A 428 -30.40 17.54 15.33
N THR A 429 -29.67 18.66 15.29
CA THR A 429 -28.64 18.94 14.27
C THR A 429 -27.49 17.93 14.37
N VAL A 430 -27.09 17.59 15.61
CA VAL A 430 -26.06 16.57 15.85
C VAL A 430 -26.55 15.18 15.40
N ILE A 431 -27.81 14.86 15.70
CA ILE A 431 -28.45 13.60 15.28
C ILE A 431 -28.48 13.54 13.75
N VAL A 432 -28.97 14.58 13.07
CA VAL A 432 -29.05 14.63 11.60
C VAL A 432 -27.67 14.47 10.98
N ALA A 433 -26.66 15.22 11.44
CA ALA A 433 -25.29 15.12 10.94
C ALA A 433 -24.72 13.70 11.11
N ALA A 434 -24.91 13.09 12.29
CA ALA A 434 -24.49 11.72 12.56
C ALA A 434 -25.22 10.71 11.66
N THR A 435 -26.54 10.85 11.49
CA THR A 435 -27.35 9.97 10.64
C THR A 435 -26.91 10.05 9.17
N VAL A 436 -26.63 11.25 8.66
CA VAL A 436 -26.13 11.42 7.28
C VAL A 436 -24.77 10.76 7.11
N CYS A 437 -23.83 11.00 8.04
CA CYS A 437 -22.50 10.37 7.99
C CYS A 437 -22.59 8.83 8.05
N ILE A 438 -23.42 8.29 8.94
CA ILE A 438 -23.64 6.84 9.08
C ILE A 438 -24.31 6.29 7.81
N GLY A 439 -25.32 6.97 7.27
CA GLY A 439 -26.00 6.55 6.05
C GLY A 439 -25.04 6.43 4.86
N ILE A 440 -24.23 7.44 4.65
CA ILE A 440 -23.22 7.45 3.56
C ILE A 440 -22.16 6.36 3.80
N ALA A 441 -21.65 6.23 5.03
CA ALA A 441 -20.70 5.17 5.36
C ALA A 441 -21.32 3.78 5.12
N THR A 442 -22.58 3.56 5.49
CA THR A 442 -23.30 2.29 5.27
C THR A 442 -23.40 1.96 3.77
N VAL A 443 -23.72 2.97 2.93
CA VAL A 443 -23.75 2.77 1.46
C VAL A 443 -22.34 2.46 0.95
N SER A 444 -21.30 3.14 1.43
CA SER A 444 -19.91 2.87 1.08
C SER A 444 -19.47 1.44 1.41
N LEU A 445 -19.95 0.88 2.54
CA LEU A 445 -19.69 -0.51 2.94
C LEU A 445 -20.28 -1.55 1.97
N THR A 446 -21.20 -1.19 1.10
CA THR A 446 -21.76 -2.13 0.12
C THR A 446 -20.74 -2.63 -0.88
N ASP A 447 -19.77 -1.79 -1.26
CA ASP A 447 -18.67 -2.19 -2.16
C ASP A 447 -17.82 -3.29 -1.51
N TRP A 448 -17.43 -3.08 -0.24
CA TRP A 448 -16.71 -4.10 0.53
C TRP A 448 -17.53 -5.40 0.66
N TRP A 449 -18.82 -5.31 0.92
CA TRP A 449 -19.66 -6.49 1.05
C TRP A 449 -19.74 -7.32 -0.24
N VAL A 450 -19.79 -6.65 -1.38
CA VAL A 450 -19.79 -7.30 -2.68
C VAL A 450 -18.44 -7.97 -2.96
N PHE A 451 -17.34 -7.25 -2.72
CA PHE A 451 -15.99 -7.79 -2.83
C PHE A 451 -15.82 -9.01 -1.91
N TYR A 452 -16.19 -8.88 -0.65
CA TYR A 452 -16.13 -9.94 0.36
C TYR A 452 -16.90 -11.21 -0.05
N ARG A 453 -18.04 -11.07 -0.74
CA ARG A 453 -18.84 -12.20 -1.24
C ARG A 453 -18.42 -12.70 -2.62
N SER A 454 -17.61 -11.98 -3.34
CA SER A 454 -17.14 -12.36 -4.68
C SER A 454 -16.17 -13.53 -4.65
N GLY A 455 -16.08 -14.27 -5.76
CA GLY A 455 -15.07 -15.30 -5.94
C GLY A 455 -13.64 -14.74 -5.86
N ILE A 456 -13.46 -13.45 -6.24
CA ILE A 456 -12.18 -12.73 -6.19
C ILE A 456 -11.58 -12.74 -4.77
N ALA A 457 -12.40 -12.45 -3.75
CA ALA A 457 -11.94 -12.45 -2.36
C ALA A 457 -11.71 -13.85 -1.77
N ARG A 458 -12.11 -14.91 -2.47
CA ARG A 458 -12.01 -16.30 -1.99
C ARG A 458 -10.89 -17.09 -2.66
N GLY A 459 -10.32 -16.56 -3.74
CA GLY A 459 -9.28 -17.24 -4.48
C GLY A 459 -8.05 -17.50 -3.60
N LEU A 460 -7.59 -18.74 -3.60
CA LEU A 460 -6.37 -19.18 -2.95
C LEU A 460 -5.48 -19.86 -3.99
N LEU A 461 -4.23 -19.41 -4.04
CA LEU A 461 -3.23 -20.05 -4.88
C LEU A 461 -2.84 -21.42 -4.28
N VAL A 462 -2.87 -22.45 -5.12
CA VAL A 462 -2.45 -23.79 -4.74
C VAL A 462 -0.96 -23.95 -5.04
N THR A 463 -0.15 -24.04 -3.99
CA THR A 463 1.32 -24.17 -4.10
C THR A 463 1.83 -25.54 -3.64
N ASP A 464 0.96 -26.39 -3.11
CA ASP A 464 1.27 -27.65 -2.45
C ASP A 464 0.63 -28.89 -3.13
N SER A 465 0.28 -28.77 -4.43
CA SER A 465 -0.21 -29.92 -5.19
C SER A 465 0.93 -30.92 -5.50
N PRO A 466 0.61 -32.22 -5.74
CA PRO A 466 1.61 -33.21 -6.18
C PRO A 466 2.40 -32.75 -7.40
N ARG A 467 1.74 -32.10 -8.38
CA ARG A 467 2.39 -31.46 -9.52
C ARG A 467 3.41 -30.40 -9.12
N ALA A 468 3.03 -29.51 -8.21
CA ALA A 468 3.90 -28.43 -7.74
C ALA A 468 5.12 -28.98 -6.96
N SER A 469 4.94 -30.07 -6.21
CA SER A 469 6.04 -30.75 -5.52
C SER A 469 7.06 -31.30 -6.50
N VAL A 470 6.62 -32.03 -7.53
CA VAL A 470 7.52 -32.59 -8.56
C VAL A 470 8.25 -31.49 -9.33
N LEU A 471 7.55 -30.40 -9.70
CA LEU A 471 8.18 -29.24 -10.33
C LEU A 471 9.27 -28.63 -9.44
N THR A 472 8.99 -28.48 -8.14
CA THR A 472 9.95 -27.96 -7.16
C THR A 472 11.18 -28.86 -7.03
N ASP A 473 10.98 -30.18 -6.93
CA ASP A 473 12.07 -31.15 -6.76
C ASP A 473 13.00 -31.14 -7.98
N LEU A 474 12.44 -31.16 -9.19
CA LEU A 474 13.24 -31.14 -10.43
C LEU A 474 13.94 -29.80 -10.63
N ALA A 475 13.30 -28.67 -10.30
CA ALA A 475 13.95 -27.36 -10.34
C ALA A 475 15.14 -27.28 -9.37
N GLN A 476 14.98 -27.77 -8.14
CA GLN A 476 16.08 -27.81 -7.17
C GLN A 476 17.18 -28.80 -7.57
N GLN A 477 16.84 -29.93 -8.22
CA GLN A 477 17.82 -30.84 -8.81
C GLN A 477 18.63 -30.14 -9.89
N SER A 478 17.97 -29.42 -10.80
CA SER A 478 18.62 -28.62 -11.85
C SER A 478 19.59 -27.59 -11.29
N ALA A 479 19.15 -26.79 -10.32
CA ALA A 479 19.98 -25.75 -9.71
C ALA A 479 21.23 -26.30 -8.99
N LYS A 480 21.13 -27.52 -8.43
CA LYS A 480 22.30 -28.22 -7.84
C LYS A 480 23.27 -28.72 -8.87
N ALA A 481 22.77 -29.25 -10.01
CA ALA A 481 23.59 -29.77 -11.09
C ALA A 481 24.22 -28.64 -11.93
N HIS A 482 23.50 -27.55 -12.14
CA HIS A 482 23.88 -26.44 -13.00
C HIS A 482 23.73 -25.08 -12.24
N PRO A 483 24.59 -24.81 -11.25
CA PRO A 483 24.48 -23.58 -10.44
C PRO A 483 24.65 -22.33 -11.30
N GLY A 484 23.74 -21.34 -11.10
CA GLY A 484 23.74 -20.07 -11.83
C GLY A 484 23.05 -20.11 -13.20
N THR A 485 22.51 -21.25 -13.62
CA THR A 485 21.72 -21.36 -14.85
C THR A 485 20.25 -21.12 -14.55
N LEU A 486 19.58 -20.34 -15.40
CA LEU A 486 18.15 -20.09 -15.30
C LEU A 486 17.34 -21.27 -15.88
N ILE A 487 16.16 -21.49 -15.31
CA ILE A 487 15.24 -22.51 -15.78
C ILE A 487 14.14 -21.85 -16.61
N MET A 488 13.95 -22.29 -17.84
CA MET A 488 12.75 -22.00 -18.64
C MET A 488 11.65 -23.00 -18.29
N VAL A 489 10.42 -22.61 -18.43
CA VAL A 489 9.26 -23.46 -18.13
C VAL A 489 8.26 -23.44 -19.26
N ASP A 490 7.65 -24.58 -19.51
CA ASP A 490 6.58 -24.77 -20.50
C ASP A 490 5.43 -23.78 -20.30
N SER A 491 4.67 -23.52 -21.35
CA SER A 491 3.63 -22.49 -21.40
C SER A 491 2.57 -22.62 -20.30
N CYS A 492 2.23 -23.83 -19.88
CA CYS A 492 1.25 -24.12 -18.82
C CYS A 492 1.82 -24.11 -17.40
N ILE A 493 3.13 -23.95 -17.21
CA ILE A 493 3.78 -23.85 -15.89
C ILE A 493 3.93 -22.37 -15.55
N ASP A 494 3.34 -21.88 -14.46
CA ASP A 494 3.57 -20.50 -14.02
C ASP A 494 4.98 -20.35 -13.41
N PRO A 495 5.88 -19.57 -14.05
CA PRO A 495 7.26 -19.41 -13.58
C PRO A 495 7.34 -18.77 -12.21
N ARG A 496 6.41 -17.87 -11.87
CA ARG A 496 6.38 -17.15 -10.59
C ARG A 496 6.01 -18.07 -9.44
N VAL A 497 5.05 -18.98 -9.67
CA VAL A 497 4.69 -20.02 -8.70
C VAL A 497 5.88 -20.92 -8.47
N LEU A 498 6.56 -21.36 -9.55
CA LEU A 498 7.76 -22.17 -9.44
C LEU A 498 8.87 -21.45 -8.66
N LYS A 499 9.08 -20.13 -8.91
CA LYS A 499 10.06 -19.34 -8.17
C LYS A 499 9.79 -19.36 -6.67
N VAL A 500 8.57 -19.06 -6.25
CA VAL A 500 8.23 -18.95 -4.82
C VAL A 500 8.18 -20.30 -4.10
N THR A 501 7.93 -21.41 -4.83
CA THR A 501 7.93 -22.75 -4.24
C THR A 501 9.33 -23.35 -4.18
N SER A 502 10.12 -23.24 -5.26
CA SER A 502 11.43 -23.86 -5.35
C SER A 502 12.58 -23.00 -4.82
N GLY A 503 12.47 -21.67 -4.89
CA GLY A 503 13.53 -20.71 -4.56
C GLY A 503 14.61 -20.57 -5.64
N VAL A 504 14.57 -21.36 -6.72
CA VAL A 504 15.62 -21.36 -7.74
C VAL A 504 15.45 -20.20 -8.74
N PRO A 505 16.54 -19.72 -9.37
CA PRO A 505 16.47 -18.71 -10.42
C PRO A 505 15.70 -19.21 -11.65
N ILE A 506 14.77 -18.41 -12.16
CA ILE A 506 13.88 -18.73 -13.28
C ILE A 506 14.07 -17.69 -14.39
N ALA A 507 13.98 -18.10 -15.66
CA ALA A 507 14.00 -17.21 -16.82
C ALA A 507 12.67 -16.44 -16.95
N TYR A 508 12.43 -15.57 -15.99
CA TYR A 508 11.26 -14.68 -15.88
C TYR A 508 11.68 -13.41 -15.17
N TYR A 509 10.86 -12.36 -15.23
CA TYR A 509 11.05 -11.13 -14.47
C TYR A 509 9.72 -10.41 -14.26
N HIS A 510 9.66 -9.61 -13.19
CA HIS A 510 8.49 -8.78 -12.92
C HIS A 510 8.71 -7.37 -13.51
N LEU A 511 7.99 -7.05 -14.61
CA LEU A 511 8.14 -5.80 -15.37
C LEU A 511 8.07 -4.53 -14.52
N GLY A 512 7.23 -4.51 -13.50
CA GLY A 512 6.97 -3.35 -12.64
C GLY A 512 7.87 -3.23 -11.41
N MET A 513 8.87 -4.11 -11.23
CA MET A 513 9.67 -4.16 -10.00
C MET A 513 11.16 -3.92 -10.24
N ALA A 514 11.76 -4.67 -11.14
CA ALA A 514 13.18 -4.58 -11.51
C ALA A 514 13.40 -5.30 -12.84
N TRP A 515 14.53 -5.02 -13.47
CA TRP A 515 14.91 -5.72 -14.71
C TRP A 515 16.20 -6.51 -14.50
N PRO A 516 16.29 -7.75 -15.06
CA PRO A 516 17.50 -8.57 -15.01
C PRO A 516 18.65 -7.93 -15.81
N THR A 517 19.87 -8.39 -15.57
CA THR A 517 21.06 -7.91 -16.30
C THR A 517 20.91 -8.12 -17.81
N ASP A 518 20.45 -9.32 -18.21
CA ASP A 518 20.27 -9.71 -19.62
C ASP A 518 18.81 -9.52 -20.05
N TYR A 519 18.28 -8.31 -19.80
CA TYR A 519 16.87 -7.97 -19.98
C TYR A 519 16.32 -8.37 -21.35
N ASP A 520 17.03 -8.04 -22.45
CA ASP A 520 16.53 -8.28 -23.81
C ASP A 520 16.37 -9.78 -24.09
N ALA A 521 17.33 -10.60 -23.63
CA ALA A 521 17.27 -12.06 -23.75
C ALA A 521 16.11 -12.64 -22.93
N ILE A 522 15.98 -12.23 -21.66
CA ILE A 522 14.92 -12.72 -20.78
C ILE A 522 13.53 -12.24 -21.26
N ALA A 523 13.40 -11.00 -21.74
CA ALA A 523 12.17 -10.50 -22.32
C ALA A 523 11.76 -11.30 -23.58
N THR A 524 12.72 -11.67 -24.41
CA THR A 524 12.49 -12.55 -25.59
C THR A 524 12.05 -13.93 -25.14
N ILE A 525 12.69 -14.54 -24.15
CA ILE A 525 12.25 -15.84 -23.59
C ILE A 525 10.81 -15.75 -23.07
N VAL A 526 10.48 -14.73 -22.29
CA VAL A 526 9.12 -14.55 -21.75
C VAL A 526 8.09 -14.38 -22.85
N SER A 527 8.37 -13.58 -23.89
CA SER A 527 7.45 -13.36 -25.00
C SER A 527 7.28 -14.61 -25.88
N SER A 528 8.37 -15.33 -26.19
CA SER A 528 8.35 -16.58 -26.93
C SER A 528 7.56 -17.66 -26.19
N ARG A 529 7.76 -17.77 -24.87
CA ARG A 529 7.00 -18.66 -24.02
C ARG A 529 5.49 -18.41 -24.11
N LEU A 530 5.04 -17.15 -24.09
CA LEU A 530 3.62 -16.82 -24.21
C LEU A 530 3.04 -17.24 -25.56
N SER A 531 3.84 -17.34 -26.60
CA SER A 531 3.46 -17.89 -27.91
C SER A 531 3.66 -19.41 -28.03
N GLY A 532 4.04 -20.08 -26.94
CA GLY A 532 4.28 -21.52 -26.91
C GLY A 532 5.61 -21.94 -27.54
N ALA A 533 6.62 -21.06 -27.61
CA ALA A 533 7.89 -21.32 -28.27
C ALA A 533 9.10 -21.21 -27.34
N ILE A 534 10.18 -21.94 -27.68
CA ILE A 534 11.52 -21.73 -27.13
C ILE A 534 12.32 -20.93 -28.16
N ASP A 535 12.85 -19.78 -27.76
CA ASP A 535 13.83 -19.02 -28.53
C ASP A 535 15.24 -19.45 -28.06
N ARG A 536 15.92 -20.26 -28.88
CA ARG A 536 17.21 -20.84 -28.53
C ARG A 536 18.31 -19.80 -28.35
N ASP A 537 18.36 -18.81 -29.24
CA ASP A 537 19.40 -17.78 -29.17
C ASP A 537 19.24 -16.93 -27.92
N ALA A 538 18.02 -16.54 -27.59
CA ALA A 538 17.71 -15.84 -26.37
C ALA A 538 17.99 -16.71 -25.12
N ALA A 539 17.68 -17.99 -25.16
CA ALA A 539 17.95 -18.93 -24.06
C ALA A 539 19.46 -19.03 -23.76
N ILE A 540 20.28 -19.15 -24.80
CA ILE A 540 21.75 -19.20 -24.66
C ILE A 540 22.27 -17.83 -24.15
N ALA A 541 21.81 -16.72 -24.74
CA ALA A 541 22.21 -15.37 -24.34
C ALA A 541 21.83 -15.03 -22.89
N GLY A 542 20.66 -15.50 -22.44
CA GLY A 542 20.16 -15.31 -21.07
C GLY A 542 20.64 -16.37 -20.07
N ASN A 543 21.55 -17.27 -20.43
CA ASN A 543 22.00 -18.40 -19.62
C ASN A 543 20.84 -19.29 -19.09
N ALA A 544 19.81 -19.48 -19.91
CA ALA A 544 18.59 -20.23 -19.57
C ALA A 544 18.57 -21.58 -20.34
N THR A 545 19.55 -22.46 -20.06
CA THR A 545 19.74 -23.71 -20.82
C THR A 545 19.07 -24.91 -20.19
N GLN A 546 18.31 -24.71 -19.11
CA GLN A 546 17.52 -25.77 -18.48
C GLN A 546 16.03 -25.53 -18.76
N VAL A 547 15.29 -26.59 -19.05
CA VAL A 547 13.87 -26.53 -19.44
C VAL A 547 13.07 -27.53 -18.62
N LEU A 548 11.95 -27.09 -18.06
CA LEU A 548 10.94 -27.97 -17.45
C LEU A 548 9.71 -28.02 -18.36
N SER A 549 9.35 -29.19 -18.81
CA SER A 549 8.13 -29.48 -19.56
C SER A 549 7.15 -30.32 -18.75
N ASP A 550 5.88 -30.29 -19.12
CA ASP A 550 4.82 -31.07 -18.51
C ASP A 550 3.96 -31.73 -19.58
N SER A 551 3.91 -33.06 -19.58
CA SER A 551 3.12 -33.84 -20.53
C SER A 551 1.61 -33.52 -20.49
N ALA A 552 1.11 -32.90 -19.42
CA ALA A 552 -0.27 -32.44 -19.30
C ALA A 552 -0.50 -31.09 -19.99
N CYS A 553 0.53 -30.37 -20.45
CA CYS A 553 0.40 -29.21 -21.30
C CYS A 553 -0.11 -29.61 -22.69
N GLY A 554 -1.09 -28.91 -23.23
CA GLY A 554 -1.58 -29.14 -24.58
C GLY A 554 -0.52 -28.92 -25.68
N ASP A 555 0.57 -28.20 -25.33
CA ASP A 555 1.71 -27.89 -26.18
C ASP A 555 2.99 -28.26 -25.40
N ASP A 556 3.18 -29.55 -25.13
CA ASP A 556 4.33 -30.05 -24.37
C ASP A 556 5.64 -29.81 -25.13
N TRP A 557 6.51 -28.99 -24.56
CA TRP A 557 7.80 -28.64 -25.14
C TRP A 557 8.74 -29.84 -25.27
N GLY A 558 8.64 -30.81 -24.38
CA GLY A 558 9.39 -32.06 -24.48
C GLY A 558 9.14 -32.83 -25.78
N ASN A 559 7.88 -32.86 -26.23
CA ASN A 559 7.51 -33.44 -27.51
C ASN A 559 7.87 -32.53 -28.69
N ARG A 560 7.57 -31.24 -28.58
CA ARG A 560 7.71 -30.25 -29.66
C ARG A 560 9.16 -29.97 -30.04
N TYR A 561 10.04 -29.93 -29.06
CA TYR A 561 11.48 -29.64 -29.22
C TYR A 561 12.39 -30.82 -28.93
N ALA A 562 11.89 -32.06 -29.06
CA ALA A 562 12.64 -33.28 -28.75
C ALA A 562 13.99 -33.41 -29.47
N ALA A 563 14.17 -32.74 -30.63
CA ALA A 563 15.42 -32.72 -31.36
C ALA A 563 16.49 -31.79 -30.76
N ASP A 564 16.07 -30.80 -29.98
CA ASP A 564 16.92 -29.74 -29.40
C ASP A 564 17.10 -29.91 -27.88
N LEU A 565 16.44 -30.92 -27.28
CA LEU A 565 16.41 -31.14 -25.84
C LEU A 565 16.95 -32.51 -25.48
N VAL A 566 17.82 -32.56 -24.48
CA VAL A 566 18.35 -33.82 -23.89
C VAL A 566 17.70 -34.05 -22.55
N GLU A 567 16.99 -35.18 -22.40
CA GLU A 567 16.35 -35.55 -21.13
C GLU A 567 17.40 -35.81 -20.04
N GLN A 568 17.25 -35.12 -18.91
CA GLN A 568 18.11 -35.27 -17.73
C GLN A 568 17.40 -36.05 -16.62
N SER A 569 16.11 -35.80 -16.41
CA SER A 569 15.32 -36.47 -15.37
C SER A 569 13.83 -36.34 -15.68
N SER A 570 13.04 -37.34 -15.30
CA SER A 570 11.60 -37.37 -15.54
C SER A 570 10.87 -37.98 -14.34
N LEU A 571 9.84 -37.32 -13.84
CA LEU A 571 9.07 -37.78 -12.69
C LEU A 571 7.56 -37.69 -12.96
N PRO A 572 6.79 -38.76 -12.73
CA PRO A 572 5.34 -38.74 -12.84
C PRO A 572 4.69 -38.08 -11.62
N TYR A 573 3.48 -37.55 -11.81
CA TYR A 573 2.62 -37.07 -10.72
C TYR A 573 1.18 -37.54 -10.93
N THR A 574 0.44 -37.60 -9.82
CA THR A 574 -1.02 -37.77 -9.81
C THR A 574 -1.60 -36.75 -8.82
N ASN A 575 -2.42 -35.86 -9.31
CA ASN A 575 -3.10 -34.89 -8.49
C ASN A 575 -4.29 -35.48 -7.71
N ASP A 576 -4.78 -34.77 -6.70
CA ASP A 576 -5.89 -35.21 -5.85
C ASP A 576 -7.22 -35.42 -6.63
N ASP A 577 -7.37 -34.74 -7.77
CA ASP A 577 -8.52 -34.87 -8.68
C ASP A 577 -8.39 -36.08 -9.65
N GLY A 578 -7.31 -36.84 -9.52
CA GLY A 578 -7.00 -38.02 -10.38
C GLY A 578 -6.34 -37.66 -11.70
N SER A 579 -6.09 -36.38 -12.03
CA SER A 579 -5.30 -36.01 -13.21
C SER A 579 -3.84 -36.46 -13.05
N THR A 580 -3.26 -36.95 -14.13
CA THR A 580 -1.88 -37.45 -14.14
C THR A 580 -1.06 -36.74 -15.19
N GLY A 581 0.25 -36.70 -14.98
CA GLY A 581 1.21 -36.18 -15.96
C GLY A 581 2.62 -36.56 -15.57
N THR A 582 3.57 -36.14 -16.39
CA THR A 582 4.99 -36.35 -16.18
C THR A 582 5.70 -35.00 -16.37
N ILE A 583 6.47 -34.58 -15.38
CA ILE A 583 7.36 -33.44 -15.51
C ILE A 583 8.73 -33.94 -15.92
N THR A 584 9.30 -33.34 -16.93
CA THR A 584 10.63 -33.68 -17.42
C THR A 584 11.54 -32.46 -17.39
N LEU A 585 12.73 -32.66 -16.82
CA LEU A 585 13.85 -31.74 -16.87
C LEU A 585 14.72 -32.06 -18.08
N TRP A 586 14.96 -31.05 -18.90
CA TRP A 586 15.77 -31.12 -20.10
C TRP A 586 16.94 -30.14 -20.05
N GLY A 587 18.03 -30.51 -20.71
CA GLY A 587 19.09 -29.60 -21.12
C GLY A 587 18.88 -29.16 -22.57
N LEU A 588 19.04 -27.88 -22.87
CA LEU A 588 19.06 -27.35 -24.23
C LEU A 588 20.45 -27.52 -24.82
N GLU A 589 20.57 -28.21 -25.97
CA GLU A 589 21.83 -28.40 -26.71
C GLU A 589 22.23 -27.18 -27.58
#